data_fdefdcc6943e95970a87ba227b19c693
#
_entry.id   fdefdcc6943e95970a87ba227b19c693
#
_cell.length_a   1.000
_cell.length_b   1.000
_cell.length_c   1.000
_cell.angle_alpha   90.00
_cell.angle_beta   90.00
_cell.angle_gamma   90.00
#
_symmetry.space_group_name_H-M   'P 1'
#
loop_
_entity.id
_entity.type
_entity.pdbx_description
1 polymer ?
#
loop_
_entity_poly.entity_id
_entity_poly.type
_entity_poly.pdbx_seq_one_letter_code
_entity_poly.pdbx_strand_id
1 'polypeptide(L)'
;MLLSLITKLRRYEGGVGFSAFCFLVPGLYKALVTSSPDYYQGEVARIMYIHVPFAETAMLSYTTLSICSVWYLWKRDPIVDNVCHAAAGISVFFTTVALMTGSIWAKPTWNTWWTWDPRLISFAVLLMILVGYLMLRRLSDDTEKRAAYSATLAIVGFIDLPIVHFSVEWWRTLHQPLSVSTRGVSIGGDMKTPLILMSIGFSILFVYMLMVRTQMLYLEYLLEGKQGRLLTDFHRSENDG
;
A
#
# COMPACT_ATOMS: atom_id res chain seq x y z
N MET A 1 -15.81 -21.39 9.62
CA MET A 1 -14.65 -20.68 10.16
C MET A 1 -14.45 -19.31 9.48
N LEU A 2 -14.52 -19.23 8.18
CA LEU A 2 -14.25 -18.03 7.35
C LEU A 2 -15.32 -16.93 7.46
N LEU A 3 -16.61 -17.26 7.41
CA LEU A 3 -17.70 -16.31 7.67
C LEU A 3 -17.59 -15.68 9.07
N SER A 4 -17.15 -16.47 10.06
CA SER A 4 -16.93 -15.96 11.42
C SER A 4 -15.74 -14.98 11.50
N LEU A 5 -14.71 -15.17 10.68
CA LEU A 5 -13.58 -14.26 10.61
C LEU A 5 -13.99 -12.91 10.00
N ILE A 6 -14.71 -12.94 8.87
CA ILE A 6 -15.21 -11.73 8.20
C ILE A 6 -16.18 -10.96 9.08
N THR A 7 -17.10 -11.66 9.74
CA THR A 7 -18.05 -11.03 10.67
C THR A 7 -17.32 -10.41 11.88
N LYS A 8 -16.27 -11.07 12.37
CA LYS A 8 -15.42 -10.52 13.43
C LYS A 8 -14.65 -9.29 12.96
N LEU A 9 -14.05 -9.34 11.77
CA LEU A 9 -13.32 -8.20 11.20
C LEU A 9 -14.26 -6.99 11.04
N ARG A 10 -15.46 -7.19 10.50
CA ARG A 10 -16.48 -6.13 10.34
C ARG A 10 -16.82 -5.44 11.67
N ARG A 11 -16.82 -6.16 12.78
CA ARG A 11 -17.10 -5.60 14.11
C ARG A 11 -16.05 -4.55 14.53
N TYR A 12 -14.80 -4.70 14.09
CA TYR A 12 -13.69 -3.83 14.48
C TYR A 12 -13.38 -2.73 13.46
N GLU A 13 -13.95 -2.78 12.25
CA GLU A 13 -13.68 -1.80 11.19
C GLU A 13 -13.88 -0.36 11.64
N GLY A 14 -15.05 -0.06 12.24
CA GLY A 14 -15.35 1.28 12.71
C GLY A 14 -14.34 1.79 13.74
N GLY A 15 -13.91 0.90 14.65
CA GLY A 15 -12.90 1.23 15.66
C GLY A 15 -11.52 1.50 15.05
N VAL A 16 -11.09 0.68 14.08
CA VAL A 16 -9.82 0.88 13.37
C VAL A 16 -9.86 2.17 12.55
N GLY A 17 -10.93 2.40 11.79
CA GLY A 17 -11.09 3.64 11.03
C GLY A 17 -11.12 4.88 11.91
N PHE A 18 -11.84 4.84 13.04
CA PHE A 18 -11.86 5.92 14.02
C PHE A 18 -10.47 6.15 14.65
N SER A 19 -9.72 5.10 14.94
CA SER A 19 -8.35 5.22 15.43
C SER A 19 -7.44 5.92 14.41
N ALA A 20 -7.53 5.58 13.12
CA ALA A 20 -6.78 6.28 12.07
C ALA A 20 -7.11 7.79 12.07
N PHE A 21 -8.40 8.14 12.16
CA PHE A 21 -8.84 9.53 12.23
C PHE A 21 -8.27 10.27 13.45
N CYS A 22 -8.22 9.63 14.62
CA CYS A 22 -7.65 10.21 15.84
C CYS A 22 -6.14 10.54 15.74
N PHE A 23 -5.39 9.87 14.86
CA PHE A 23 -4.00 10.21 14.59
C PHE A 23 -3.84 11.19 13.43
N LEU A 24 -4.59 11.01 12.35
CA LEU A 24 -4.45 11.81 11.13
C LEU A 24 -4.88 13.26 11.35
N VAL A 25 -5.99 13.50 12.04
CA VAL A 25 -6.50 14.88 12.24
C VAL A 25 -5.57 15.73 13.10
N PRO A 26 -5.12 15.29 14.27
CA PRO A 26 -4.13 16.03 15.05
C PRO A 26 -2.78 16.11 14.34
N GLY A 27 -2.37 15.03 13.63
CA GLY A 27 -1.14 15.01 12.84
C GLY A 27 -1.17 16.08 11.75
N LEU A 28 -2.24 16.16 10.97
CA LEU A 28 -2.43 17.15 9.91
C LEU A 28 -2.51 18.58 10.48
N TYR A 29 -3.24 18.78 11.57
CA TYR A 29 -3.29 20.07 12.24
C TYR A 29 -1.89 20.54 12.68
N LYS A 30 -1.14 19.66 13.35
CA LYS A 30 0.24 19.98 13.74
C LYS A 30 1.14 20.23 12.54
N ALA A 31 1.03 19.42 11.49
CA ALA A 31 1.83 19.55 10.27
C ALA A 31 1.61 20.89 9.55
N LEU A 32 0.37 21.33 9.44
CA LEU A 32 0.01 22.50 8.63
C LEU A 32 -0.07 23.81 9.41
N VAL A 33 -0.38 23.75 10.73
CA VAL A 33 -0.66 24.94 11.52
C VAL A 33 0.42 25.26 12.55
N THR A 34 0.93 24.25 13.27
CA THR A 34 1.78 24.50 14.44
C THR A 34 3.26 24.17 14.25
N SER A 35 3.63 23.33 13.25
CA SER A 35 5.06 23.03 13.03
C SER A 35 5.79 24.23 12.45
N SER A 36 7.01 24.45 12.90
CA SER A 36 7.87 25.51 12.36
C SER A 36 8.28 25.21 10.92
N PRO A 37 8.49 26.24 10.09
CA PRO A 37 9.08 26.07 8.77
C PRO A 37 10.48 25.46 8.87
N ASP A 38 10.88 24.67 7.88
CA ASP A 38 12.25 24.15 7.79
C ASP A 38 13.25 25.29 7.51
N TYR A 39 14.46 25.19 8.06
CA TYR A 39 15.46 26.23 7.91
C TYR A 39 15.87 26.47 6.45
N TYR A 40 15.96 25.40 5.63
CA TYR A 40 16.41 25.50 4.23
C TYR A 40 15.25 25.54 3.24
N GLN A 41 14.18 24.80 3.50
CA GLN A 41 13.06 24.63 2.57
C GLN A 41 11.82 25.48 2.92
N GLY A 42 11.84 26.13 4.08
CA GLY A 42 10.69 26.94 4.54
C GLY A 42 9.41 26.13 4.62
N GLU A 43 8.30 26.70 4.17
CA GLU A 43 6.96 26.10 4.18
C GLU A 43 6.84 24.88 3.24
N VAL A 44 7.68 24.80 2.22
CA VAL A 44 7.67 23.67 1.26
C VAL A 44 7.94 22.32 1.95
N ALA A 45 8.72 22.32 3.02
CA ALA A 45 8.99 21.13 3.81
C ALA A 45 7.73 20.46 4.39
N ARG A 46 6.58 21.17 4.49
CA ARG A 46 5.33 20.61 4.98
C ARG A 46 4.78 19.48 4.10
N ILE A 47 5.20 19.40 2.84
CA ILE A 47 4.86 18.29 1.94
C ILE A 47 5.39 16.96 2.50
N MET A 48 6.49 16.97 3.27
CA MET A 48 7.06 15.80 3.93
C MET A 48 6.04 15.05 4.79
N TYR A 49 5.17 15.76 5.50
CA TYR A 49 4.18 15.15 6.41
C TYR A 49 3.09 14.34 5.69
N ILE A 50 2.99 14.49 4.39
CA ILE A 50 2.10 13.69 3.53
C ILE A 50 2.95 12.69 2.73
N HIS A 51 3.98 13.18 2.04
CA HIS A 51 4.81 12.36 1.14
C HIS A 51 5.46 11.16 1.87
N VAL A 52 6.11 11.40 3.02
CA VAL A 52 6.82 10.34 3.74
C VAL A 52 5.87 9.25 4.23
N PRO A 53 4.74 9.53 4.92
CA PRO A 53 3.77 8.51 5.29
C PRO A 53 3.17 7.75 4.10
N PHE A 54 2.95 8.39 2.94
CA PHE A 54 2.53 7.69 1.73
C PHE A 54 3.59 6.70 1.25
N ALA A 55 4.86 7.10 1.21
CA ALA A 55 5.96 6.23 0.81
C ALA A 55 6.17 5.06 1.78
N GLU A 56 6.12 5.31 3.10
CA GLU A 56 6.19 4.26 4.13
C GLU A 56 5.04 3.26 4.00
N THR A 57 3.82 3.76 3.79
CA THR A 57 2.63 2.92 3.64
C THR A 57 2.65 2.14 2.33
N ALA A 58 3.20 2.69 1.24
CA ALA A 58 3.46 1.95 0.01
C ALA A 58 4.37 0.75 0.24
N MET A 59 5.48 0.94 0.95
CA MET A 59 6.40 -0.16 1.30
C MET A 59 5.77 -1.17 2.26
N LEU A 60 5.00 -0.71 3.25
CA LEU A 60 4.29 -1.57 4.20
C LEU A 60 3.25 -2.44 3.48
N SER A 61 2.47 -1.85 2.58
CA SER A 61 1.44 -2.59 1.82
C SER A 61 2.06 -3.60 0.85
N TYR A 62 3.18 -3.25 0.21
CA TYR A 62 3.92 -4.19 -0.64
C TYR A 62 4.57 -5.33 0.16
N THR A 63 5.12 -5.03 1.33
CA THR A 63 5.63 -6.06 2.25
C THR A 63 4.52 -7.03 2.65
N THR A 64 3.34 -6.51 2.99
CA THR A 64 2.17 -7.33 3.30
C THR A 64 1.76 -8.20 2.12
N LEU A 65 1.70 -7.62 0.90
CA LEU A 65 1.45 -8.36 -0.34
C LEU A 65 2.43 -9.52 -0.51
N SER A 66 3.74 -9.28 -0.34
CA SER A 66 4.78 -10.28 -0.56
C SER A 66 4.72 -11.41 0.47
N ILE A 67 4.52 -11.09 1.75
CA ILE A 67 4.37 -12.09 2.83
C ILE A 67 3.12 -12.94 2.58
N CYS A 68 1.99 -12.31 2.27
CA CYS A 68 0.75 -13.04 1.96
C CYS A 68 0.88 -13.88 0.68
N SER A 69 1.66 -13.43 -0.31
CA SER A 69 1.95 -14.19 -1.53
C SER A 69 2.74 -15.46 -1.25
N VAL A 70 3.74 -15.42 -0.36
CA VAL A 70 4.44 -16.63 0.11
C VAL A 70 3.46 -17.57 0.80
N TRP A 71 2.61 -17.05 1.68
CA TRP A 71 1.59 -17.86 2.37
C TRP A 71 0.61 -18.48 1.37
N TYR A 72 0.13 -17.69 0.39
CA TYR A 72 -0.76 -18.18 -0.66
C TYR A 72 -0.13 -19.34 -1.46
N LEU A 73 1.12 -19.20 -1.91
CA LEU A 73 1.78 -20.28 -2.65
C LEU A 73 1.92 -21.56 -1.83
N TRP A 74 2.04 -21.45 -0.50
CA TRP A 74 2.11 -22.62 0.39
C TRP A 74 0.74 -23.25 0.67
N LYS A 75 -0.30 -22.45 0.96
CA LYS A 75 -1.60 -22.94 1.45
C LYS A 75 -2.70 -22.99 0.39
N ARG A 76 -2.55 -22.25 -0.69
CA ARG A 76 -3.55 -22.09 -1.76
C ARG A 76 -4.94 -21.65 -1.25
N ASP A 77 -4.96 -20.88 -0.17
CA ASP A 77 -6.20 -20.39 0.45
C ASP A 77 -6.74 -19.18 -0.33
N PRO A 78 -7.97 -19.22 -0.88
CA PRO A 78 -8.58 -18.11 -1.62
C PRO A 78 -8.72 -16.82 -0.82
N ILE A 79 -8.78 -16.90 0.52
CA ILE A 79 -8.84 -15.68 1.34
C ILE A 79 -7.51 -14.99 1.38
N VAL A 80 -6.43 -15.75 1.49
CA VAL A 80 -5.09 -15.19 1.42
C VAL A 80 -4.86 -14.54 0.06
N ASP A 81 -5.39 -15.12 -1.03
CA ASP A 81 -5.37 -14.50 -2.35
C ASP A 81 -6.15 -13.17 -2.38
N ASN A 82 -7.31 -13.09 -1.74
CA ASN A 82 -8.05 -11.83 -1.63
C ASN A 82 -7.28 -10.77 -0.82
N VAL A 83 -6.57 -11.17 0.24
CA VAL A 83 -5.67 -10.25 0.98
C VAL A 83 -4.55 -9.75 0.07
N CYS A 84 -3.93 -10.63 -0.71
CA CYS A 84 -2.89 -10.25 -1.69
C CYS A 84 -3.44 -9.24 -2.71
N HIS A 85 -4.62 -9.51 -3.27
CA HIS A 85 -5.26 -8.60 -4.24
C HIS A 85 -5.59 -7.24 -3.62
N ALA A 86 -6.14 -7.23 -2.40
CA ALA A 86 -6.42 -5.99 -1.67
C ALA A 86 -5.13 -5.19 -1.42
N ALA A 87 -4.09 -5.85 -0.89
CA ALA A 87 -2.81 -5.23 -0.60
C ALA A 87 -2.15 -4.65 -1.86
N ALA A 88 -2.22 -5.35 -3.00
CA ALA A 88 -1.68 -4.88 -4.27
C ALA A 88 -2.37 -3.59 -4.75
N GLY A 89 -3.70 -3.54 -4.74
CA GLY A 89 -4.46 -2.34 -5.12
C GLY A 89 -4.16 -1.14 -4.22
N ILE A 90 -4.06 -1.37 -2.93
CA ILE A 90 -3.70 -0.35 -1.94
C ILE A 90 -2.26 0.12 -2.18
N SER A 91 -1.33 -0.81 -2.43
CA SER A 91 0.08 -0.48 -2.72
C SER A 91 0.23 0.38 -3.98
N VAL A 92 -0.52 0.07 -5.07
CA VAL A 92 -0.56 0.92 -6.28
C VAL A 92 -0.99 2.34 -5.92
N PHE A 93 -2.05 2.49 -5.15
CA PHE A 93 -2.54 3.81 -4.75
C PHE A 93 -1.48 4.60 -3.97
N PHE A 94 -0.92 4.02 -2.91
CA PHE A 94 0.07 4.72 -2.08
C PHE A 94 1.37 5.01 -2.84
N THR A 95 1.84 4.08 -3.67
CA THR A 95 3.04 4.28 -4.50
C THR A 95 2.83 5.41 -5.52
N THR A 96 1.66 5.45 -6.17
CA THR A 96 1.33 6.51 -7.14
C THR A 96 1.30 7.88 -6.47
N VAL A 97 0.61 8.00 -5.33
CA VAL A 97 0.53 9.28 -4.61
C VAL A 97 1.89 9.69 -4.05
N ALA A 98 2.71 8.73 -3.58
CA ALA A 98 4.08 9.02 -3.16
C ALA A 98 4.92 9.58 -4.32
N LEU A 99 4.87 9.01 -5.51
CA LEU A 99 5.57 9.53 -6.70
C LEU A 99 5.05 10.94 -7.09
N MET A 100 3.75 11.16 -7.07
CA MET A 100 3.16 12.46 -7.37
C MET A 100 3.57 13.54 -6.36
N THR A 101 3.44 13.28 -5.07
CA THR A 101 3.81 14.22 -4.01
C THR A 101 5.31 14.46 -3.96
N GLY A 102 6.11 13.43 -4.26
CA GLY A 102 7.56 13.55 -4.40
C GLY A 102 7.96 14.46 -5.56
N SER A 103 7.31 14.33 -6.72
CA SER A 103 7.53 15.23 -7.87
C SER A 103 7.13 16.69 -7.55
N ILE A 104 6.01 16.89 -6.85
CA ILE A 104 5.57 18.21 -6.41
C ILE A 104 6.61 18.83 -5.45
N TRP A 105 7.16 18.04 -4.55
CA TRP A 105 8.18 18.49 -3.62
C TRP A 105 9.55 18.74 -4.30
N ALA A 106 9.91 17.91 -5.28
CA ALA A 106 11.15 18.03 -6.05
C ALA A 106 11.24 19.36 -6.82
N LYS A 107 10.13 19.86 -7.34
CA LYS A 107 10.13 21.07 -8.17
C LYS A 107 10.66 22.31 -7.44
N PRO A 108 10.20 22.69 -6.24
CA PRO A 108 10.75 23.82 -5.51
C PRO A 108 12.11 23.54 -4.85
N THR A 109 12.43 22.26 -4.53
CA THR A 109 13.69 21.90 -3.84
C THR A 109 14.86 21.67 -4.79
N TRP A 110 14.62 21.06 -5.94
CA TRP A 110 15.65 20.68 -6.92
C TRP A 110 15.47 21.34 -8.28
N ASN A 111 14.51 22.23 -8.44
CA ASN A 111 14.12 22.90 -9.68
C ASN A 111 13.71 21.96 -10.84
N THR A 112 13.35 20.73 -10.54
CA THR A 112 12.90 19.74 -11.53
C THR A 112 11.76 18.90 -10.97
N TRP A 113 10.85 18.42 -11.85
CA TRP A 113 9.78 17.49 -11.47
C TRP A 113 10.26 16.06 -11.32
N TRP A 114 11.36 15.68 -11.99
CA TRP A 114 11.89 14.33 -12.03
C TRP A 114 13.40 14.37 -12.16
N THR A 115 14.06 13.47 -11.47
CA THR A 115 15.47 13.14 -11.65
C THR A 115 15.62 11.63 -11.80
N TRP A 116 16.66 11.20 -12.50
CA TRP A 116 17.01 9.78 -12.59
C TRP A 116 17.78 9.32 -11.35
N ASP A 117 17.26 9.71 -10.22
CA ASP A 117 17.78 9.35 -8.91
C ASP A 117 17.41 7.89 -8.57
N PRO A 118 18.32 7.11 -7.96
CA PRO A 118 18.06 5.69 -7.67
C PRO A 118 16.79 5.43 -6.87
N ARG A 119 16.42 6.34 -5.95
CA ARG A 119 15.20 6.21 -5.16
C ARG A 119 13.95 6.41 -6.00
N LEU A 120 13.93 7.40 -6.88
CA LEU A 120 12.80 7.65 -7.76
C LEU A 120 12.62 6.51 -8.77
N ILE A 121 13.74 6.04 -9.34
CA ILE A 121 13.72 4.92 -10.30
C ILE A 121 13.17 3.66 -9.62
N SER A 122 13.67 3.28 -8.45
CA SER A 122 13.20 2.09 -7.74
C SER A 122 11.71 2.19 -7.35
N PHE A 123 11.25 3.37 -6.90
CA PHE A 123 9.81 3.57 -6.67
C PHE A 123 8.97 3.45 -7.95
N ALA A 124 9.47 3.91 -9.09
CA ALA A 124 8.79 3.73 -10.38
C ALA A 124 8.80 2.26 -10.82
N VAL A 125 9.89 1.53 -10.60
CA VAL A 125 9.99 0.07 -10.83
C VAL A 125 8.98 -0.66 -9.93
N LEU A 126 8.89 -0.31 -8.65
CA LEU A 126 7.89 -0.86 -7.74
C LEU A 126 6.47 -0.69 -8.28
N LEU A 127 6.14 0.52 -8.79
CA LEU A 127 4.82 0.76 -9.40
C LEU A 127 4.60 -0.11 -10.65
N MET A 128 5.61 -0.27 -11.50
CA MET A 128 5.51 -1.14 -12.69
C MET A 128 5.28 -2.61 -12.30
N ILE A 129 5.97 -3.11 -11.29
CA ILE A 129 5.76 -4.47 -10.75
C ILE A 129 4.33 -4.63 -10.24
N LEU A 130 3.81 -3.66 -9.49
CA LEU A 130 2.45 -3.67 -8.97
C LEU A 130 1.38 -3.63 -10.07
N VAL A 131 1.58 -2.80 -11.10
CA VAL A 131 0.70 -2.78 -12.28
C VAL A 131 0.75 -4.12 -13.00
N GLY A 132 1.95 -4.69 -13.20
CA GLY A 132 2.14 -6.02 -13.76
C GLY A 132 1.41 -7.10 -12.95
N TYR A 133 1.47 -7.04 -11.61
CA TYR A 133 0.71 -7.92 -10.72
C TYR A 133 -0.81 -7.84 -11.01
N LEU A 134 -1.37 -6.63 -11.08
CA LEU A 134 -2.80 -6.44 -11.36
C LEU A 134 -3.19 -6.87 -12.78
N MET A 135 -2.29 -6.71 -13.76
CA MET A 135 -2.51 -7.19 -15.13
C MET A 135 -2.52 -8.71 -15.20
N LEU A 136 -1.60 -9.41 -14.53
CA LEU A 136 -1.58 -10.87 -14.46
C LEU A 136 -2.88 -11.44 -13.90
N ARG A 137 -3.50 -10.75 -12.97
CA ARG A 137 -4.81 -11.16 -12.42
C ARG A 137 -5.96 -11.12 -13.42
N ARG A 138 -5.78 -10.48 -14.57
CA ARG A 138 -6.78 -10.37 -15.66
C ARG A 138 -6.50 -11.28 -16.86
N LEU A 139 -5.32 -11.91 -16.92
CA LEU A 139 -4.86 -12.65 -18.10
C LEU A 139 -5.40 -14.08 -18.18
N SER A 140 -5.98 -14.63 -17.13
CA SER A 140 -6.45 -16.04 -17.12
C SER A 140 -7.79 -16.16 -16.43
N ASP A 141 -8.67 -16.96 -17.02
CA ASP A 141 -9.96 -17.35 -16.39
C ASP A 141 -9.74 -18.37 -15.26
N ASP A 142 -8.61 -19.09 -15.30
CA ASP A 142 -8.18 -19.99 -14.24
C ASP A 142 -7.73 -19.21 -13.00
N THR A 143 -8.58 -19.19 -11.99
CA THR A 143 -8.37 -18.42 -10.75
C THR A 143 -7.11 -18.83 -10.02
N GLU A 144 -6.75 -20.13 -10.01
CA GLU A 144 -5.58 -20.62 -9.31
C GLU A 144 -4.28 -20.22 -10.03
N LYS A 145 -4.24 -20.32 -11.35
CA LYS A 145 -3.07 -19.92 -12.15
C LYS A 145 -2.82 -18.41 -12.05
N ARG A 146 -3.86 -17.60 -12.24
CA ARG A 146 -3.71 -16.14 -12.13
C ARG A 146 -3.21 -15.71 -10.76
N ALA A 147 -3.70 -16.33 -9.70
CA ALA A 147 -3.26 -16.04 -8.33
C ALA A 147 -1.80 -16.48 -8.11
N ALA A 148 -1.41 -17.67 -8.60
CA ALA A 148 -0.05 -18.18 -8.47
C ALA A 148 0.96 -17.33 -9.23
N TYR A 149 0.68 -16.93 -10.48
CA TYR A 149 1.58 -16.07 -11.27
C TYR A 149 1.73 -14.69 -10.63
N SER A 150 0.63 -14.09 -10.19
CA SER A 150 0.66 -12.80 -9.52
C SER A 150 1.45 -12.86 -8.20
N ALA A 151 1.23 -13.90 -7.39
CA ALA A 151 1.97 -14.11 -6.15
C ALA A 151 3.48 -14.29 -6.39
N THR A 152 3.84 -15.03 -7.44
CA THR A 152 5.25 -15.21 -7.83
C THR A 152 5.88 -13.88 -8.22
N LEU A 153 5.21 -13.05 -9.02
CA LEU A 153 5.70 -11.73 -9.39
C LEU A 153 5.88 -10.83 -8.16
N ALA A 154 4.94 -10.86 -7.19
CA ALA A 154 5.04 -10.08 -5.97
C ALA A 154 6.25 -10.49 -5.11
N ILE A 155 6.56 -11.78 -5.04
CA ILE A 155 7.72 -12.29 -4.30
C ILE A 155 9.03 -11.89 -5.00
N VAL A 156 9.11 -12.06 -6.32
CA VAL A 156 10.31 -11.68 -7.10
C VAL A 156 10.53 -10.16 -6.99
N GLY A 157 9.47 -9.38 -7.12
CA GLY A 157 9.55 -7.93 -7.02
C GLY A 157 9.90 -7.42 -5.61
N PHE A 158 9.81 -8.25 -4.56
CA PHE A 158 10.23 -7.87 -3.21
C PHE A 158 11.72 -7.52 -3.11
N ILE A 159 12.53 -7.99 -4.06
CA ILE A 159 13.96 -7.63 -4.17
C ILE A 159 14.14 -6.11 -4.35
N ASP A 160 13.18 -5.43 -4.98
CA ASP A 160 13.22 -3.99 -5.19
C ASP A 160 13.03 -3.18 -3.87
N LEU A 161 12.35 -3.74 -2.88
CA LEU A 161 12.03 -3.02 -1.64
C LEU A 161 13.27 -2.62 -0.81
N PRO A 162 14.26 -3.49 -0.57
CA PRO A 162 15.55 -3.09 0.00
C PRO A 162 16.26 -2.01 -0.84
N ILE A 163 16.18 -2.09 -2.18
CA ILE A 163 16.78 -1.09 -3.07
C ILE A 163 16.12 0.25 -2.84
N VAL A 164 14.79 0.32 -2.83
CA VAL A 164 14.04 1.54 -2.47
C VAL A 164 14.50 2.10 -1.13
N HIS A 165 14.58 1.26 -0.10
CA HIS A 165 14.88 1.71 1.26
C HIS A 165 16.31 2.23 1.41
N PHE A 166 17.29 1.46 0.92
CA PHE A 166 18.70 1.75 1.11
C PHE A 166 19.34 2.56 -0.03
N SER A 167 18.60 2.92 -1.07
CA SER A 167 19.11 3.68 -2.21
C SER A 167 19.84 4.95 -1.82
N VAL A 168 19.40 5.65 -0.78
CA VAL A 168 20.03 6.89 -0.27
C VAL A 168 21.32 6.66 0.50
N GLU A 169 21.58 5.43 0.94
CA GLU A 169 22.82 5.05 1.62
C GLU A 169 23.83 4.41 0.66
N TRP A 170 23.34 3.69 -0.37
CA TRP A 170 24.20 2.96 -1.31
C TRP A 170 24.69 3.81 -2.47
N TRP A 171 23.94 4.83 -2.86
CA TRP A 171 24.28 5.71 -3.98
C TRP A 171 24.24 7.18 -3.60
N ARG A 172 24.94 8.00 -4.40
CA ARG A 172 24.78 9.45 -4.34
C ARG A 172 23.41 9.82 -4.89
N THR A 173 22.61 10.53 -4.10
CA THR A 173 21.22 10.85 -4.39
C THR A 173 20.95 12.31 -3.98
N LEU A 174 19.98 12.94 -4.64
CA LEU A 174 19.47 14.25 -4.23
C LEU A 174 18.51 14.15 -3.03
N HIS A 175 18.00 12.92 -2.75
CA HIS A 175 17.12 12.69 -1.63
C HIS A 175 17.83 12.93 -0.29
N GLN A 176 17.04 13.44 0.65
CA GLN A 176 17.48 13.56 2.03
C GLN A 176 17.80 12.18 2.62
N PRO A 177 18.78 12.08 3.53
CA PRO A 177 19.04 10.88 4.31
C PRO A 177 17.77 10.41 5.01
N LEU A 178 17.72 9.13 5.39
CA LEU A 178 16.59 8.57 6.14
C LEU A 178 16.33 9.41 7.39
N SER A 179 15.12 9.96 7.48
CA SER A 179 14.70 10.79 8.64
C SER A 179 14.69 9.98 9.94
N VAL A 180 14.45 8.67 9.83
CA VAL A 180 14.57 7.68 10.91
C VAL A 180 15.54 6.61 10.46
N SER A 181 16.69 6.50 11.12
CA SER A 181 17.74 5.52 10.84
C SER A 181 18.17 4.82 12.12
N THR A 182 18.97 3.77 11.99
CA THR A 182 19.61 3.10 13.15
C THR A 182 20.51 4.04 13.97
N ARG A 183 20.92 5.19 13.39
CA ARG A 183 21.70 6.23 14.05
C ARG A 183 20.86 7.26 14.79
N GLY A 184 19.53 7.14 14.76
CA GLY A 184 18.58 8.04 15.40
C GLY A 184 17.68 8.79 14.42
N VAL A 185 16.91 9.75 14.97
CA VAL A 185 15.99 10.60 14.21
C VAL A 185 16.68 11.91 13.90
N SER A 186 16.90 12.20 12.61
CA SER A 186 17.60 13.39 12.13
C SER A 186 16.74 14.64 11.97
N ILE A 187 15.42 14.52 12.21
CA ILE A 187 14.47 15.64 12.11
C ILE A 187 14.49 16.45 13.41
N GLY A 188 14.59 17.79 13.30
CA GLY A 188 14.65 18.70 14.44
C GLY A 188 13.31 18.90 15.15
N GLY A 189 13.39 19.19 16.46
CA GLY A 189 12.37 19.84 17.29
C GLY A 189 10.94 19.37 17.12
N ASP A 190 10.06 20.30 16.82
CA ASP A 190 8.61 20.17 16.71
C ASP A 190 8.14 19.43 15.44
N MET A 191 9.02 19.24 14.44
CA MET A 191 8.71 18.52 13.20
C MET A 191 8.53 17.00 13.40
N LYS A 192 9.08 16.42 14.47
CA LYS A 192 8.99 14.98 14.76
C LYS A 192 7.57 14.53 15.06
N THR A 193 6.89 15.28 15.91
CA THR A 193 5.55 14.91 16.40
C THR A 193 4.52 14.77 15.27
N PRO A 194 4.35 15.77 14.38
CA PRO A 194 3.42 15.63 13.27
C PRO A 194 3.79 14.46 12.33
N LEU A 195 5.08 14.27 12.04
CA LEU A 195 5.50 13.17 11.18
C LEU A 195 5.14 11.81 11.78
N ILE A 196 5.43 11.57 13.06
CA ILE A 196 5.11 10.33 13.77
C ILE A 196 3.58 10.10 13.80
N LEU A 197 2.79 11.13 14.12
CA LEU A 197 1.33 11.01 14.13
C LEU A 197 0.78 10.64 12.74
N MET A 198 1.30 11.27 11.68
CA MET A 198 0.91 10.97 10.30
C MET A 198 1.33 9.55 9.91
N SER A 199 2.56 9.11 10.18
CA SER A 199 3.04 7.75 9.87
C SER A 199 2.20 6.68 10.60
N ILE A 200 1.91 6.87 11.88
CA ILE A 200 1.02 5.97 12.63
C ILE A 200 -0.39 5.98 12.03
N GLY A 201 -0.95 7.17 11.79
CA GLY A 201 -2.29 7.33 11.23
C GLY A 201 -2.45 6.65 9.88
N PHE A 202 -1.48 6.82 8.97
CA PHE A 202 -1.48 6.17 7.65
C PHE A 202 -1.29 4.65 7.75
N SER A 203 -0.48 4.16 8.69
CA SER A 203 -0.32 2.72 8.94
C SER A 203 -1.65 2.08 9.40
N ILE A 204 -2.37 2.75 10.31
CA ILE A 204 -3.69 2.29 10.77
C ILE A 204 -4.72 2.41 9.63
N LEU A 205 -4.67 3.48 8.83
CA LEU A 205 -5.52 3.64 7.65
C LEU A 205 -5.30 2.50 6.64
N PHE A 206 -4.05 2.10 6.43
CA PHE A 206 -3.73 0.93 5.59
C PHE A 206 -4.42 -0.34 6.12
N VAL A 207 -4.34 -0.62 7.42
CA VAL A 207 -5.00 -1.78 8.03
C VAL A 207 -6.51 -1.70 7.81
N TYR A 208 -7.12 -0.54 8.03
CA TYR A 208 -8.55 -0.31 7.75
C TYR A 208 -8.90 -0.59 6.29
N MET A 209 -8.17 0.00 5.35
CA MET A 209 -8.40 -0.22 3.91
C MET A 209 -8.22 -1.69 3.51
N LEU A 210 -7.22 -2.37 4.09
CA LEU A 210 -6.97 -3.79 3.84
C LEU A 210 -8.14 -4.65 4.33
N MET A 211 -8.68 -4.37 5.53
CA MET A 211 -9.85 -5.05 6.07
C MET A 211 -11.06 -4.88 5.17
N VAL A 212 -11.41 -3.64 4.82
CA VAL A 212 -12.58 -3.32 3.99
C VAL A 212 -12.44 -3.92 2.60
N ARG A 213 -11.28 -3.73 1.94
CA ARG A 213 -11.09 -4.23 0.56
C ARG A 213 -11.07 -5.75 0.48
N THR A 214 -10.45 -6.43 1.45
CA THR A 214 -10.46 -7.90 1.52
C THR A 214 -11.88 -8.44 1.66
N GLN A 215 -12.73 -7.80 2.47
CA GLN A 215 -14.14 -8.21 2.64
C GLN A 215 -14.94 -7.99 1.36
N MET A 216 -14.75 -6.87 0.67
CA MET A 216 -15.40 -6.60 -0.63
C MET A 216 -15.06 -7.70 -1.64
N LEU A 217 -13.77 -8.01 -1.81
CA LEU A 217 -13.30 -9.05 -2.73
C LEU A 217 -13.84 -10.44 -2.37
N TYR A 218 -13.96 -10.72 -1.08
CA TYR A 218 -14.54 -11.99 -0.64
C TYR A 218 -16.05 -12.07 -0.92
N LEU A 219 -16.79 -10.98 -0.74
CA LEU A 219 -18.21 -10.92 -1.10
C LEU A 219 -18.42 -11.07 -2.61
N GLU A 220 -17.58 -10.42 -3.43
CA GLU A 220 -17.56 -10.59 -4.89
C GLU A 220 -17.37 -12.08 -5.26
N TYR A 221 -16.36 -12.73 -4.68
CA TYR A 221 -16.09 -14.17 -4.88
C TYR A 221 -17.29 -15.07 -4.53
N LEU A 222 -17.98 -14.78 -3.41
CA LEU A 222 -19.18 -15.55 -3.01
C LEU A 222 -20.36 -15.34 -3.96
N LEU A 223 -20.55 -14.13 -4.47
CA LEU A 223 -21.63 -13.81 -5.40
C LEU A 223 -21.41 -14.48 -6.76
N GLU A 224 -20.19 -14.46 -7.29
CA GLU A 224 -19.82 -15.15 -8.52
C GLU A 224 -20.07 -16.66 -8.42
N GLY A 225 -19.64 -17.30 -7.32
CA GLY A 225 -19.85 -18.71 -7.08
C GLY A 225 -21.34 -19.09 -6.90
N LYS A 226 -22.17 -18.18 -6.39
CA LYS A 226 -23.63 -18.39 -6.28
C LYS A 226 -24.30 -18.25 -7.65
N GLN A 227 -23.91 -17.24 -8.43
CA GLN A 227 -24.46 -17.02 -9.76
C GLN A 227 -24.14 -18.17 -10.72
N GLY A 228 -22.90 -18.68 -10.68
CA GLY A 228 -22.52 -19.87 -11.47
C GLY A 228 -23.37 -21.10 -11.14
N ARG A 229 -23.68 -21.35 -9.87
CA ARG A 229 -24.55 -22.47 -9.46
C ARG A 229 -25.99 -22.30 -9.98
N LEU A 230 -26.56 -21.12 -9.89
CA LEU A 230 -27.91 -20.85 -10.38
C LEU A 230 -28.02 -21.08 -11.91
N LEU A 231 -27.01 -20.67 -12.68
CA LEU A 231 -26.97 -20.90 -14.13
C LEU A 231 -26.86 -22.40 -14.46
N THR A 232 -26.06 -23.14 -13.70
CA THR A 232 -25.93 -24.61 -13.87
C THR A 232 -27.22 -25.34 -13.57
N ASP A 233 -27.92 -24.96 -12.50
CA ASP A 233 -29.21 -25.56 -12.09
C ASP A 233 -30.31 -25.23 -13.12
N PHE A 234 -30.30 -24.01 -13.69
CA PHE A 234 -31.22 -23.59 -14.74
C PHE A 234 -31.06 -24.45 -16.00
N HIS A 235 -29.83 -24.59 -16.51
CA HIS A 235 -29.57 -25.43 -17.70
C HIS A 235 -29.88 -26.93 -17.49
N ARG A 236 -29.75 -27.40 -16.26
CA ARG A 236 -30.09 -28.78 -15.92
C ARG A 236 -31.62 -28.99 -15.98
N SER A 237 -32.38 -28.02 -15.48
CA SER A 237 -33.85 -28.08 -15.52
C SER A 237 -34.41 -27.98 -16.94
N GLU A 238 -33.74 -27.30 -17.87
CA GLU A 238 -34.12 -27.23 -19.29
C GLU A 238 -33.84 -28.54 -20.06
N ASN A 239 -32.80 -29.29 -19.64
CA ASN A 239 -32.44 -30.56 -20.32
C ASN A 239 -33.20 -31.78 -19.77
N ASP A 240 -33.79 -31.68 -18.57
CA ASP A 240 -34.54 -32.76 -17.91
C ASP A 240 -36.08 -32.66 -18.16
N GLY A 241 -36.57 -31.65 -18.90
CA GLY A 241 -37.99 -31.44 -19.28
C GLY A 241 -38.21 -31.56 -20.76
#